data_29e888fd2a085ae676b61c0bbbad87a7
#
_entry.id   29e888fd2a085ae676b61c0bbbad87a7
#
_cell.length_a   1.000
_cell.length_b   1.000
_cell.length_c   1.000
_cell.angle_alpha   90.00
_cell.angle_beta   90.00
_cell.angle_gamma   90.00
#
_symmetry.space_group_name_H-M   'P 1'
#
loop_
_entity.id
_entity.type
_entity.pdbx_description
1 polymer ?
#
loop_
_entity_poly.entity_id
_entity_poly.type
_entity_poly.pdbx_seq_one_letter_code
_entity_poly.pdbx_strand_id
1 'polypeptide(L)'
;SGYKGDNELEDEIANRDPRLYQLIDNNHKPYWIRNSVQTQNPMPDCSASGGVSGYPCTKFHSADEAQYQARNTTYDWFIYRYAEVLLINAEANAELGTCTQAVLDKTINQLRDRVGMAHLTVNPVADQKPINYGYQLSNLLYEIRRERRIELVNEGFRMDDLKRWNAMKVFENPLTVLGIRITPTVEKQYKGIATFGGENGRAVIEYNGKTYLQQYTSKALDDPGLKWTANDRRWLYPLPIDQLTLNKNLTQNPGWDDK
;
A
#
# COMPACT_ATOMS: atom_id res chain seq x y z
N SER A 1 -11.43 17.03 -1.59
CA SER A 1 -11.66 15.65 -1.98
C SER A 1 -13.12 15.30 -1.70
N GLY A 2 -13.74 14.53 -2.57
CA GLY A 2 -15.10 14.05 -2.38
C GLY A 2 -15.24 12.82 -1.48
N TYR A 3 -14.24 12.54 -0.61
CA TYR A 3 -14.26 11.42 0.33
C TYR A 3 -15.44 11.54 1.29
N LYS A 4 -16.29 10.52 1.34
CA LYS A 4 -17.53 10.50 2.11
C LYS A 4 -17.42 9.82 3.47
N GLY A 5 -16.27 9.27 3.80
CA GLY A 5 -16.05 8.52 5.03
C GLY A 5 -15.91 7.02 4.79
N ASP A 6 -15.95 6.25 5.87
CA ASP A 6 -15.79 4.79 5.89
C ASP A 6 -16.99 4.09 6.54
N ASN A 7 -18.17 4.71 6.47
CA ASN A 7 -19.37 4.10 7.06
C ASN A 7 -19.85 2.89 6.27
N GLU A 8 -19.74 2.98 4.96
CA GLU A 8 -19.92 1.87 4.03
C GLU A 8 -18.75 1.86 3.05
N LEU A 9 -18.47 0.71 2.43
CA LEU A 9 -17.38 0.55 1.48
C LEU A 9 -17.56 1.47 0.26
N GLU A 10 -18.78 1.60 -0.23
CA GLU A 10 -19.13 2.47 -1.35
C GLU A 10 -18.80 3.95 -1.05
N ASP A 11 -19.01 4.39 0.19
CA ASP A 11 -18.64 5.74 0.61
C ASP A 11 -17.13 5.92 0.68
N GLU A 12 -16.43 4.90 1.17
CA GLU A 12 -14.98 4.92 1.27
C GLU A 12 -14.29 5.02 -0.08
N ILE A 13 -14.76 4.29 -1.08
CA ILE A 13 -14.18 4.27 -2.42
C ILE A 13 -14.72 5.37 -3.34
N ALA A 14 -15.87 5.98 -3.04
CA ALA A 14 -16.49 6.98 -3.87
C ALA A 14 -15.64 8.23 -4.04
N ASN A 15 -15.59 8.78 -5.26
CA ASN A 15 -14.89 10.02 -5.60
C ASN A 15 -13.39 10.02 -5.21
N ARG A 16 -12.77 8.88 -5.29
CA ARG A 16 -11.33 8.69 -5.04
C ARG A 16 -10.57 8.61 -6.37
N ASP A 17 -9.27 8.51 -6.24
CA ASP A 17 -8.39 8.23 -7.39
C ASP A 17 -8.88 7.01 -8.17
N PRO A 18 -9.06 7.09 -9.49
CA PRO A 18 -9.56 5.97 -10.30
C PRO A 18 -8.73 4.69 -10.16
N ARG A 19 -7.43 4.82 -9.83
CA ARG A 19 -6.56 3.66 -9.59
C ARG A 19 -6.98 2.83 -8.39
N LEU A 20 -7.65 3.43 -7.40
CA LEU A 20 -8.22 2.67 -6.28
C LEU A 20 -9.24 1.65 -6.78
N TYR A 21 -10.20 2.08 -7.63
CA TYR A 21 -11.15 1.17 -8.25
C TYR A 21 -10.49 0.09 -9.10
N GLN A 22 -9.47 0.48 -9.87
CA GLN A 22 -8.74 -0.46 -10.72
C GLN A 22 -8.05 -1.55 -9.93
N LEU A 23 -7.69 -1.28 -8.68
CA LEU A 23 -6.95 -2.20 -7.82
C LEU A 23 -7.85 -3.08 -6.94
N ILE A 24 -8.97 -2.54 -6.46
CA ILE A 24 -9.78 -3.22 -5.44
C ILE A 24 -11.22 -3.49 -5.88
N ASP A 25 -11.72 -2.85 -6.93
CA ASP A 25 -13.10 -3.07 -7.40
C ASP A 25 -13.21 -4.33 -8.24
N ASN A 26 -13.79 -5.36 -7.63
CA ASN A 26 -14.07 -6.64 -8.30
C ASN A 26 -15.43 -6.66 -8.99
N ASN A 27 -16.28 -5.65 -8.83
CA ASN A 27 -17.62 -5.64 -9.42
C ASN A 27 -17.59 -5.46 -10.94
N HIS A 28 -16.53 -4.84 -11.48
CA HIS A 28 -16.38 -4.55 -12.90
C HIS A 28 -15.47 -5.54 -13.64
N LYS A 29 -14.79 -6.45 -12.92
CA LYS A 29 -13.89 -7.43 -13.51
C LYS A 29 -14.13 -8.80 -12.90
N PRO A 30 -14.15 -9.89 -13.71
CA PRO A 30 -14.21 -11.22 -13.14
C PRO A 30 -12.97 -11.47 -12.29
N TYR A 31 -13.15 -11.97 -11.07
CA TYR A 31 -12.04 -12.43 -10.24
C TYR A 31 -11.51 -13.78 -10.74
N TRP A 32 -12.44 -14.69 -11.07
CA TRP A 32 -12.12 -15.99 -11.65
C TRP A 32 -12.95 -16.26 -12.91
N ILE A 33 -12.32 -16.91 -13.88
CA ILE A 33 -12.99 -17.51 -15.03
C ILE A 33 -12.68 -19.01 -14.99
N ARG A 34 -13.66 -19.80 -14.61
CA ARG A 34 -13.58 -21.25 -14.51
C ARG A 34 -14.63 -21.88 -15.41
N ASN A 35 -14.22 -22.74 -16.37
CA ASN A 35 -15.15 -23.36 -17.32
C ASN A 35 -16.09 -22.34 -18.00
N SER A 36 -15.55 -21.19 -18.40
CA SER A 36 -16.29 -20.06 -18.98
C SER A 36 -17.30 -19.39 -18.05
N VAL A 37 -17.37 -19.77 -16.78
CA VAL A 37 -18.18 -19.10 -15.77
C VAL A 37 -17.34 -18.03 -15.07
N GLN A 38 -17.81 -16.81 -15.12
CA GLN A 38 -17.18 -15.68 -14.42
C GLN A 38 -17.70 -15.60 -12.98
N THR A 39 -16.79 -15.51 -12.04
CA THR A 39 -17.11 -15.28 -10.63
C THR A 39 -16.39 -14.04 -10.13
N GLN A 40 -16.97 -13.39 -9.15
CA GLN A 40 -16.39 -12.22 -8.49
C GLN A 40 -16.18 -12.55 -7.02
N ASN A 41 -15.09 -12.06 -6.44
CA ASN A 41 -14.99 -12.05 -4.99
C ASN A 41 -15.91 -10.96 -4.45
N PRO A 42 -16.57 -11.22 -3.31
CA PRO A 42 -17.28 -10.16 -2.62
C PRO A 42 -16.29 -9.08 -2.19
N MET A 43 -16.73 -7.83 -2.28
CA MET A 43 -16.06 -6.69 -1.66
C MET A 43 -16.86 -6.25 -0.43
N PRO A 44 -16.23 -6.10 0.73
CA PRO A 44 -14.84 -6.46 1.08
C PRO A 44 -14.64 -7.98 1.16
N ASP A 45 -13.40 -8.47 0.99
CA ASP A 45 -13.11 -9.89 1.21
C ASP A 45 -12.63 -10.12 2.65
N CYS A 46 -13.56 -10.51 3.51
CA CYS A 46 -13.30 -10.86 4.90
C CYS A 46 -13.32 -12.38 5.16
N SER A 47 -13.32 -13.20 4.11
CA SER A 47 -13.25 -14.66 4.26
C SER A 47 -11.91 -15.09 4.90
N ALA A 48 -11.85 -16.31 5.45
CA ALA A 48 -10.63 -16.83 6.05
C ALA A 48 -9.48 -16.97 5.05
N SER A 49 -9.79 -17.18 3.77
CA SER A 49 -8.84 -17.23 2.66
C SER A 49 -8.60 -15.86 2.01
N GLY A 50 -9.37 -14.85 2.40
CA GLY A 50 -9.23 -13.48 1.90
C GLY A 50 -8.00 -12.78 2.43
N GLY A 51 -7.72 -11.63 1.88
CA GLY A 51 -6.62 -10.79 2.33
C GLY A 51 -6.77 -10.34 3.78
N VAL A 52 -5.66 -10.13 4.44
CA VAL A 52 -5.64 -9.72 5.86
C VAL A 52 -6.29 -8.36 6.09
N SER A 53 -6.36 -7.51 5.07
CA SER A 53 -6.93 -6.17 5.19
C SER A 53 -8.41 -6.07 4.85
N GLY A 54 -8.99 -7.09 4.22
CA GLY A 54 -10.34 -7.03 3.65
C GLY A 54 -10.44 -6.35 2.28
N TYR A 55 -9.34 -5.76 1.78
CA TYR A 55 -9.26 -5.16 0.44
C TYR A 55 -8.51 -6.10 -0.51
N PRO A 56 -9.21 -6.87 -1.34
CA PRO A 56 -8.56 -7.69 -2.35
C PRO A 56 -7.88 -6.79 -3.39
N CYS A 57 -6.63 -7.09 -3.72
CA CYS A 57 -5.90 -6.34 -4.73
C CYS A 57 -5.80 -7.16 -6.01
N THR A 58 -6.21 -6.58 -7.13
CA THR A 58 -6.18 -7.23 -8.44
C THR A 58 -4.93 -6.94 -9.26
N LYS A 59 -3.97 -6.20 -8.71
CA LYS A 59 -2.67 -5.99 -9.37
C LYS A 59 -1.91 -7.31 -9.40
N PHE A 60 -1.37 -7.67 -10.55
CA PHE A 60 -0.74 -8.99 -10.79
C PHE A 60 -1.70 -10.19 -10.67
N HIS A 61 -3.01 -9.94 -10.76
CA HIS A 61 -4.00 -10.98 -10.75
C HIS A 61 -4.46 -11.30 -12.18
N SER A 62 -4.50 -12.58 -12.54
CA SER A 62 -5.16 -13.07 -13.74
C SER A 62 -6.50 -13.68 -13.36
N ALA A 63 -7.55 -13.38 -14.11
CA ALA A 63 -8.84 -14.05 -13.91
C ALA A 63 -8.83 -15.50 -14.46
N ASP A 64 -7.88 -15.86 -15.31
CA ASP A 64 -7.76 -17.20 -15.87
C ASP A 64 -7.24 -18.18 -14.83
N GLU A 65 -8.08 -19.13 -14.41
CA GLU A 65 -7.74 -20.16 -13.44
C GLU A 65 -6.52 -21.00 -13.84
N ALA A 66 -6.31 -21.22 -15.15
CA ALA A 66 -5.17 -22.00 -15.63
C ALA A 66 -3.83 -21.43 -15.21
N GLN A 67 -3.76 -20.10 -15.00
CA GLN A 67 -2.56 -19.42 -14.54
C GLN A 67 -2.15 -19.76 -13.10
N TYR A 68 -3.06 -20.32 -12.31
CA TYR A 68 -2.79 -20.72 -10.91
C TYR A 68 -2.54 -22.21 -10.75
N GLN A 69 -2.61 -22.98 -11.83
CA GLN A 69 -2.22 -24.40 -11.78
C GLN A 69 -0.69 -24.52 -11.69
N ALA A 70 -0.22 -25.45 -10.88
CA ALA A 70 1.21 -25.66 -10.71
C ALA A 70 1.92 -25.84 -12.05
N ARG A 71 2.96 -25.09 -12.30
CA ARG A 71 3.81 -25.10 -13.50
C ARG A 71 3.15 -24.59 -14.80
N ASN A 72 1.95 -24.01 -14.72
CA ASN A 72 1.22 -23.50 -15.90
C ASN A 72 1.23 -21.98 -16.03
N THR A 73 1.76 -21.28 -15.05
CA THR A 73 1.79 -19.82 -15.05
C THR A 73 2.67 -19.31 -16.19
N THR A 74 2.08 -18.55 -17.09
CA THR A 74 2.75 -17.80 -18.15
C THR A 74 2.61 -16.28 -17.94
N TYR A 75 2.20 -15.89 -16.74
CA TYR A 75 1.96 -14.50 -16.39
C TYR A 75 3.29 -13.78 -16.16
N ASP A 76 3.55 -12.76 -16.99
CA ASP A 76 4.78 -11.98 -16.90
C ASP A 76 4.77 -11.05 -15.69
N TRP A 77 5.89 -11.01 -14.99
CA TRP A 77 6.16 -10.03 -13.95
C TRP A 77 7.01 -8.90 -14.53
N PHE A 78 6.52 -7.66 -14.47
CA PHE A 78 7.34 -6.54 -14.90
C PHE A 78 8.39 -6.20 -13.83
N ILE A 79 9.64 -6.16 -14.26
CA ILE A 79 10.77 -5.79 -13.38
C ILE A 79 10.88 -4.27 -13.33
N TYR A 80 10.72 -3.62 -14.49
CA TYR A 80 10.71 -2.17 -14.61
C TYR A 80 9.55 -1.74 -15.51
N ARG A 81 8.96 -0.59 -15.20
CA ARG A 81 7.96 0.01 -16.06
C ARG A 81 8.17 1.52 -16.20
N TYR A 82 7.71 2.06 -17.31
CA TYR A 82 7.95 3.46 -17.65
C TYR A 82 7.42 4.45 -16.62
N ALA A 83 6.34 4.12 -15.93
CA ALA A 83 5.80 4.94 -14.83
C ALA A 83 6.83 5.20 -13.72
N GLU A 84 7.65 4.21 -13.39
CA GLU A 84 8.72 4.37 -12.41
C GLU A 84 9.76 5.40 -12.88
N VAL A 85 10.18 5.34 -14.15
CA VAL A 85 11.13 6.29 -14.76
C VAL A 85 10.57 7.72 -14.71
N LEU A 86 9.30 7.89 -15.05
CA LEU A 86 8.61 9.18 -14.97
C LEU A 86 8.59 9.74 -13.54
N LEU A 87 8.28 8.90 -12.57
CA LEU A 87 8.25 9.26 -11.15
C LEU A 87 9.63 9.60 -10.59
N ILE A 88 10.67 8.86 -10.97
CA ILE A 88 12.07 9.16 -10.62
C ILE A 88 12.47 10.51 -11.18
N ASN A 89 12.18 10.79 -12.45
CA ASN A 89 12.51 12.06 -13.10
C ASN A 89 11.82 13.23 -12.39
N ALA A 90 10.52 13.13 -12.11
CA ALA A 90 9.78 14.18 -11.40
C ALA A 90 10.34 14.44 -10.00
N GLU A 91 10.60 13.39 -9.24
CA GLU A 91 11.13 13.51 -7.88
C GLU A 91 12.52 14.14 -7.87
N ALA A 92 13.42 13.68 -8.76
CA ALA A 92 14.77 14.22 -8.85
C ALA A 92 14.77 15.72 -9.19
N ASN A 93 13.94 16.15 -10.15
CA ASN A 93 13.80 17.57 -10.46
C ASN A 93 13.22 18.40 -9.31
N ALA A 94 12.26 17.84 -8.56
CA ALA A 94 11.69 18.53 -7.39
C ALA A 94 12.71 18.66 -6.25
N GLU A 95 13.50 17.63 -5.98
CA GLU A 95 14.58 17.67 -4.97
C GLU A 95 15.68 18.68 -5.35
N LEU A 96 16.01 18.79 -6.64
CA LEU A 96 17.00 19.75 -7.14
C LEU A 96 16.44 21.18 -7.27
N GLY A 97 15.15 21.41 -7.04
CA GLY A 97 14.52 22.71 -7.23
C GLY A 97 14.38 23.13 -8.71
N THR A 98 14.51 22.19 -9.64
CA THR A 98 14.44 22.44 -11.11
C THR A 98 13.14 21.96 -11.74
N CYS A 99 12.16 21.53 -10.95
CA CYS A 99 10.88 21.01 -11.42
C CYS A 99 10.00 22.14 -11.99
N THR A 100 9.90 22.20 -13.31
CA THR A 100 9.00 23.13 -14.02
C THR A 100 7.69 22.45 -14.38
N GLN A 101 6.68 23.23 -14.83
CA GLN A 101 5.44 22.66 -15.35
C GLN A 101 5.68 21.72 -16.53
N ALA A 102 6.62 22.05 -17.39
CA ALA A 102 6.99 21.21 -18.54
C ALA A 102 7.59 19.85 -18.10
N VAL A 103 8.30 19.81 -16.95
CA VAL A 103 8.75 18.52 -16.35
C VAL A 103 7.54 17.74 -15.85
N LEU A 104 6.61 18.36 -15.13
CA LEU A 104 5.40 17.70 -14.64
C LEU A 104 4.54 17.15 -15.78
N ASP A 105 4.40 17.91 -16.86
CA ASP A 105 3.60 17.50 -18.04
C ASP A 105 4.21 16.30 -18.78
N LYS A 106 5.55 16.20 -18.76
CA LYS A 106 6.25 15.05 -19.33
C LYS A 106 6.41 13.87 -18.38
N THR A 107 5.97 13.99 -17.15
CA THR A 107 6.15 12.96 -16.11
C THR A 107 4.83 12.65 -15.41
N ILE A 108 4.56 13.29 -14.29
CA ILE A 108 3.38 13.04 -13.44
C ILE A 108 2.06 13.17 -14.21
N ASN A 109 1.95 14.20 -15.07
CA ASN A 109 0.71 14.48 -15.77
C ASN A 109 0.38 13.42 -16.83
N GLN A 110 1.37 12.73 -17.40
CA GLN A 110 1.10 11.56 -18.25
C GLN A 110 0.45 10.41 -17.48
N LEU A 111 0.85 10.20 -16.22
CA LEU A 111 0.23 9.17 -15.37
C LEU A 111 -1.19 9.57 -14.99
N ARG A 112 -1.43 10.85 -14.73
CA ARG A 112 -2.75 11.39 -14.41
C ARG A 112 -3.69 11.39 -15.61
N ASP A 113 -3.20 11.72 -16.80
CA ASP A 113 -3.96 11.65 -18.05
C ASP A 113 -4.49 10.25 -18.32
N ARG A 114 -3.66 9.24 -18.12
CA ARG A 114 -4.06 7.84 -18.29
C ARG A 114 -5.31 7.45 -17.50
N VAL A 115 -5.53 8.09 -16.35
CA VAL A 115 -6.64 7.77 -15.43
C VAL A 115 -7.64 8.92 -15.30
N GLY A 116 -7.56 9.94 -16.15
CA GLY A 116 -8.49 11.07 -16.17
C GLY A 116 -8.42 11.96 -14.93
N MET A 117 -7.28 12.07 -14.29
CA MET A 117 -7.07 12.97 -13.13
C MET A 117 -6.61 14.35 -13.56
N ALA A 118 -6.96 15.37 -12.77
CA ALA A 118 -6.47 16.71 -12.96
C ALA A 118 -4.94 16.79 -12.88
N HIS A 119 -4.34 17.61 -13.74
CA HIS A 119 -2.90 17.82 -13.77
C HIS A 119 -2.35 18.36 -12.45
N LEU A 120 -1.17 17.91 -12.10
CA LEU A 120 -0.37 18.49 -11.03
C LEU A 120 0.29 19.76 -11.54
N THR A 121 0.22 20.82 -10.74
CA THR A 121 0.91 22.10 -11.02
C THR A 121 2.12 22.25 -10.10
N VAL A 122 3.04 23.14 -10.46
CA VAL A 122 4.26 23.40 -9.66
C VAL A 122 3.96 24.00 -8.29
N ASN A 123 2.78 24.60 -8.12
CA ASN A 123 2.32 25.15 -6.84
C ASN A 123 1.00 24.49 -6.42
N PRO A 124 1.03 23.21 -6.02
CA PRO A 124 -0.18 22.52 -5.63
C PRO A 124 -0.68 23.04 -4.28
N VAL A 125 -2.00 22.96 -4.09
CA VAL A 125 -2.62 23.24 -2.79
C VAL A 125 -2.15 22.17 -1.79
N ALA A 126 -1.81 22.62 -0.58
CA ALA A 126 -1.40 21.72 0.50
C ALA A 126 -2.49 20.70 0.83
N ASP A 127 -2.10 19.45 1.07
CA ASP A 127 -3.00 18.44 1.61
C ASP A 127 -3.45 18.87 3.02
N GLN A 128 -4.75 18.87 3.26
CA GLN A 128 -5.32 19.24 4.57
C GLN A 128 -5.11 18.18 5.65
N LYS A 129 -4.80 16.94 5.23
CA LYS A 129 -4.52 15.81 6.12
C LYS A 129 -3.23 15.10 5.68
N PRO A 130 -2.09 15.80 5.73
CA PRO A 130 -0.85 15.27 5.22
C PRO A 130 -0.37 14.08 6.06
N ILE A 131 0.27 13.13 5.39
CA ILE A 131 1.00 12.07 6.07
C ILE A 131 2.22 12.69 6.76
N ASN A 132 2.42 12.34 8.01
CA ASN A 132 3.60 12.77 8.77
C ASN A 132 4.83 11.93 8.37
N TYR A 133 5.74 12.52 7.64
CA TYR A 133 7.02 11.92 7.28
C TYR A 133 8.09 12.08 8.35
N GLY A 134 7.81 12.85 9.42
CA GLY A 134 8.77 13.22 10.45
C GLY A 134 9.50 14.53 10.18
N TYR A 135 9.26 15.15 9.04
CA TYR A 135 9.84 16.43 8.61
C TYR A 135 8.93 17.13 7.61
N GLN A 136 9.18 18.41 7.35
CA GLN A 136 8.42 19.21 6.41
C GLN A 136 8.88 18.97 4.98
N LEU A 137 7.91 18.86 4.07
CA LEU A 137 8.13 18.80 2.63
C LEU A 137 7.50 20.02 1.95
N SER A 138 8.05 20.43 0.82
CA SER A 138 7.30 21.31 -0.08
C SER A 138 6.03 20.60 -0.57
N ASN A 139 4.96 21.37 -0.81
CA ASN A 139 3.71 20.81 -1.32
C ASN A 139 3.93 20.02 -2.62
N LEU A 140 4.81 20.51 -3.49
CA LEU A 140 5.12 19.84 -4.74
C LEU A 140 5.78 18.48 -4.52
N LEU A 141 6.82 18.42 -3.70
CA LEU A 141 7.52 17.16 -3.42
C LEU A 141 6.60 16.16 -2.69
N TYR A 142 5.75 16.66 -1.77
CA TYR A 142 4.74 15.84 -1.11
C TYR A 142 3.79 15.18 -2.13
N GLU A 143 3.27 15.96 -3.09
CA GLU A 143 2.36 15.44 -4.12
C GLU A 143 3.05 14.45 -5.06
N ILE A 144 4.31 14.69 -5.45
CA ILE A 144 5.09 13.76 -6.28
C ILE A 144 5.31 12.43 -5.53
N ARG A 145 5.69 12.47 -4.25
CA ARG A 145 5.84 11.27 -3.43
C ARG A 145 4.51 10.55 -3.18
N ARG A 146 3.41 11.32 -3.08
CA ARG A 146 2.07 10.75 -3.01
C ARG A 146 1.70 10.04 -4.31
N GLU A 147 1.97 10.65 -5.46
CA GLU A 147 1.76 10.05 -6.77
C GLU A 147 2.54 8.74 -6.92
N ARG A 148 3.82 8.74 -6.52
CA ARG A 148 4.65 7.54 -6.54
C ARG A 148 4.08 6.42 -5.68
N ARG A 149 3.63 6.73 -4.47
CA ARG A 149 3.00 5.73 -3.58
C ARG A 149 1.75 5.11 -4.20
N ILE A 150 0.90 5.93 -4.84
CA ILE A 150 -0.36 5.47 -5.42
C ILE A 150 -0.10 4.66 -6.70
N GLU A 151 0.76 5.15 -7.57
CA GLU A 151 1.05 4.51 -8.84
C GLU A 151 1.76 3.16 -8.67
N LEU A 152 2.73 3.09 -7.75
CA LEU A 152 3.55 1.89 -7.53
C LEU A 152 3.06 1.00 -6.38
N VAL A 153 1.79 1.16 -5.94
CA VAL A 153 1.23 0.32 -4.89
C VAL A 153 1.34 -1.17 -5.27
N ASN A 154 1.74 -2.02 -4.31
CA ASN A 154 1.98 -3.46 -4.47
C ASN A 154 3.08 -3.86 -5.47
N GLU A 155 3.98 -2.95 -5.82
CA GLU A 155 5.15 -3.23 -6.67
C GLU A 155 6.47 -3.38 -5.88
N GLY A 156 6.41 -3.40 -4.55
CA GLY A 156 7.58 -3.62 -3.70
C GLY A 156 8.36 -2.36 -3.28
N PHE A 157 8.12 -1.21 -3.90
CA PHE A 157 8.94 -0.01 -3.71
C PHE A 157 8.77 0.71 -2.36
N ARG A 158 7.66 0.47 -1.66
CA ARG A 158 7.28 1.33 -0.52
C ARG A 158 8.30 1.36 0.60
N MET A 159 8.86 0.22 0.98
CA MET A 159 9.84 0.14 2.06
C MET A 159 11.13 0.89 1.71
N ASP A 160 11.62 0.70 0.49
CA ASP A 160 12.83 1.36 0.02
C ASP A 160 12.62 2.88 -0.10
N ASP A 161 11.46 3.31 -0.58
CA ASP A 161 11.08 4.72 -0.59
C ASP A 161 11.09 5.33 0.82
N LEU A 162 10.48 4.67 1.79
CA LEU A 162 10.45 5.16 3.17
C LEU A 162 11.85 5.22 3.79
N LYS A 163 12.71 4.23 3.51
CA LYS A 163 14.10 4.23 3.97
C LYS A 163 14.90 5.38 3.33
N ARG A 164 14.90 5.50 2.00
CA ARG A 164 15.67 6.54 1.32
C ARG A 164 15.19 7.96 1.63
N TRP A 165 13.90 8.12 1.97
CA TRP A 165 13.33 9.39 2.41
C TRP A 165 13.53 9.66 3.90
N ASN A 166 14.10 8.73 4.66
CA ASN A 166 14.15 8.80 6.13
C ASN A 166 12.75 9.03 6.74
N ALA A 167 11.74 8.32 6.22
CA ALA A 167 10.33 8.59 6.45
C ALA A 167 9.61 7.47 7.24
N MET A 168 10.36 6.70 8.03
CA MET A 168 9.78 5.57 8.78
C MET A 168 8.79 6.00 9.87
N LYS A 169 8.72 7.31 10.18
CA LYS A 169 7.68 7.92 11.01
C LYS A 169 6.26 7.62 10.51
N VAL A 170 6.09 7.35 9.24
CA VAL A 170 4.81 6.97 8.63
C VAL A 170 4.20 5.73 9.30
N PHE A 171 5.02 4.79 9.77
CA PHE A 171 4.53 3.58 10.45
C PHE A 171 3.88 3.85 11.80
N GLU A 172 4.13 4.99 12.42
CA GLU A 172 3.47 5.38 13.66
C GLU A 172 2.02 5.86 13.43
N ASN A 173 1.61 6.03 12.17
CA ASN A 173 0.22 6.38 11.86
C ASN A 173 -0.67 5.15 12.06
N PRO A 174 -1.65 5.19 12.99
CA PRO A 174 -2.54 4.06 13.26
C PRO A 174 -3.25 3.52 12.01
N LEU A 175 -3.54 4.39 11.04
CA LEU A 175 -4.20 3.98 9.79
C LEU A 175 -3.39 2.97 8.97
N THR A 176 -2.08 2.82 9.22
CA THR A 176 -1.23 1.86 8.50
C THR A 176 -1.49 0.41 8.88
N VAL A 177 -2.16 0.18 10.01
CA VAL A 177 -2.43 -1.15 10.56
C VAL A 177 -3.90 -1.54 10.53
N LEU A 178 -4.79 -0.61 10.17
CA LEU A 178 -6.21 -0.88 10.05
C LEU A 178 -6.53 -1.52 8.71
N GLY A 179 -7.30 -2.60 8.73
CA GLY A 179 -7.99 -3.12 7.57
C GLY A 179 -9.32 -2.40 7.35
N ILE A 180 -10.23 -3.06 6.63
CA ILE A 180 -11.56 -2.53 6.41
C ILE A 180 -12.32 -2.34 7.72
N ARG A 181 -13.19 -1.34 7.74
CA ARG A 181 -14.12 -1.15 8.85
C ARG A 181 -15.16 -2.27 8.88
N ILE A 182 -15.36 -2.86 10.05
CA ILE A 182 -16.40 -3.85 10.29
C ILE A 182 -17.67 -3.09 10.63
N THR A 183 -18.60 -3.06 9.70
CA THR A 183 -19.91 -2.42 9.83
C THR A 183 -20.99 -3.47 9.95
N PRO A 184 -22.22 -3.14 10.40
CA PRO A 184 -23.34 -4.08 10.40
C PRO A 184 -23.64 -4.68 9.01
N THR A 185 -23.35 -3.95 7.94
CA THR A 185 -23.45 -4.43 6.56
C THR A 185 -22.44 -5.54 6.28
N VAL A 186 -21.18 -5.34 6.67
CA VAL A 186 -20.12 -6.35 6.55
C VAL A 186 -20.43 -7.59 7.39
N GLU A 187 -20.85 -7.42 8.65
CA GLU A 187 -21.22 -8.54 9.51
C GLU A 187 -22.38 -9.36 8.91
N LYS A 188 -23.39 -8.68 8.36
CA LYS A 188 -24.51 -9.35 7.69
C LYS A 188 -24.08 -10.10 6.45
N GLN A 189 -23.19 -9.51 5.65
CA GLN A 189 -22.66 -10.14 4.40
C GLN A 189 -21.90 -11.43 4.73
N TYR A 190 -21.16 -11.44 5.84
CA TYR A 190 -20.33 -12.58 6.24
C TYR A 190 -20.99 -13.52 7.25
N LYS A 191 -22.28 -13.36 7.56
CA LYS A 191 -23.01 -14.24 8.49
C LYS A 191 -22.92 -15.70 8.06
N GLY A 192 -22.35 -16.54 8.95
CA GLY A 192 -22.13 -17.97 8.67
C GLY A 192 -20.88 -18.29 7.84
N ILE A 193 -20.13 -17.28 7.41
CA ILE A 193 -18.87 -17.42 6.65
C ILE A 193 -17.68 -17.03 7.53
N ALA A 194 -17.78 -15.91 8.22
CA ALA A 194 -16.77 -15.40 9.14
C ALA A 194 -17.41 -14.75 10.36
N THR A 195 -16.69 -14.77 11.47
CA THR A 195 -17.00 -14.00 12.68
C THR A 195 -15.88 -13.00 12.92
N PHE A 196 -16.19 -11.90 13.59
CA PHE A 196 -15.24 -10.82 13.85
C PHE A 196 -15.04 -10.66 15.35
N GLY A 197 -13.77 -10.66 15.79
CA GLY A 197 -13.43 -10.66 17.20
C GLY A 197 -13.66 -12.00 17.91
N GLY A 198 -13.38 -12.04 19.22
CA GLY A 198 -13.46 -13.26 20.01
C GLY A 198 -12.33 -14.26 19.71
N GLU A 199 -12.41 -15.42 20.37
CA GLU A 199 -11.33 -16.43 20.33
C GLU A 199 -11.14 -17.08 18.94
N ASN A 200 -12.23 -17.29 18.21
CA ASN A 200 -12.24 -18.01 16.92
C ASN A 200 -12.60 -17.11 15.73
N GLY A 201 -12.74 -15.80 15.95
CA GLY A 201 -13.07 -14.84 14.91
C GLY A 201 -11.84 -14.23 14.24
N ARG A 202 -12.09 -13.51 13.14
CA ARG A 202 -11.07 -12.66 12.51
C ARG A 202 -10.65 -11.59 13.51
N ALA A 203 -9.35 -11.40 13.66
CA ALA A 203 -8.82 -10.39 14.56
C ALA A 203 -9.32 -8.99 14.18
N VAL A 204 -9.78 -8.24 15.17
CA VAL A 204 -10.27 -6.87 15.02
C VAL A 204 -9.55 -5.94 15.98
N ILE A 205 -9.55 -4.66 15.63
CA ILE A 205 -8.94 -3.60 16.42
C ILE A 205 -9.91 -2.42 16.53
N GLU A 206 -10.04 -1.88 17.75
CA GLU A 206 -10.84 -0.69 18.01
C GLU A 206 -9.99 0.57 17.81
N TYR A 207 -10.49 1.49 17.02
CA TYR A 207 -9.87 2.78 16.81
C TYR A 207 -10.91 3.89 16.63
N ASN A 208 -10.84 4.93 17.46
CA ASN A 208 -11.78 6.05 17.47
C ASN A 208 -13.27 5.62 17.53
N GLY A 209 -13.58 4.63 18.37
CA GLY A 209 -14.95 4.11 18.54
C GLY A 209 -15.48 3.33 17.34
N LYS A 210 -14.63 2.85 16.48
CA LYS A 210 -14.96 2.04 15.31
C LYS A 210 -14.13 0.75 15.31
N THR A 211 -14.72 -0.34 14.85
CA THR A 211 -14.09 -1.66 14.74
C THR A 211 -13.53 -1.84 13.33
N TYR A 212 -12.29 -2.26 13.24
CA TYR A 212 -11.59 -2.53 11.97
C TYR A 212 -11.01 -3.93 11.96
N LEU A 213 -10.91 -4.53 10.78
CA LEU A 213 -10.17 -5.76 10.61
C LEU A 213 -8.69 -5.51 10.92
N GLN A 214 -8.11 -6.35 11.78
CA GLN A 214 -6.70 -6.22 12.17
C GLN A 214 -5.83 -6.96 11.15
N GLN A 215 -4.90 -6.23 10.53
CA GLN A 215 -4.00 -6.81 9.52
C GLN A 215 -2.87 -7.66 10.12
N TYR A 216 -2.45 -7.34 11.35
CA TYR A 216 -1.34 -8.00 12.03
C TYR A 216 -1.81 -8.64 13.33
N THR A 217 -1.22 -9.76 13.71
CA THR A 217 -1.58 -10.52 14.92
C THR A 217 -1.09 -9.85 16.21
N SER A 218 -0.12 -8.96 16.14
CA SER A 218 0.35 -8.17 17.29
C SER A 218 -0.63 -7.04 17.62
N LYS A 219 -0.53 -6.48 18.81
CA LYS A 219 -1.27 -5.27 19.24
C LYS A 219 -0.71 -4.06 18.48
N ALA A 220 -1.03 -3.97 17.20
CA ALA A 220 -0.33 -3.14 16.24
C ALA A 220 -0.29 -1.65 16.61
N LEU A 221 -1.30 -1.14 17.34
CA LEU A 221 -1.29 0.27 17.78
C LEU A 221 -0.27 0.55 18.89
N ASP A 222 0.03 -0.45 19.71
CA ASP A 222 0.96 -0.35 20.84
C ASP A 222 2.31 -1.02 20.57
N ASP A 223 2.48 -1.62 19.39
CA ASP A 223 3.67 -2.36 19.04
C ASP A 223 4.88 -1.43 18.89
N PRO A 224 5.92 -1.55 19.75
CA PRO A 224 7.14 -0.77 19.64
C PRO A 224 7.85 -1.00 18.29
N GLY A 225 7.58 -2.13 17.62
CA GLY A 225 8.10 -2.43 16.29
C GLY A 225 7.67 -1.46 15.19
N LEU A 226 6.58 -0.72 15.39
CA LEU A 226 6.15 0.35 14.46
C LEU A 226 6.88 1.68 14.71
N LYS A 227 7.57 1.83 15.84
CA LYS A 227 8.35 3.02 16.15
C LYS A 227 9.78 2.84 15.64
N TRP A 228 10.29 3.88 14.99
CA TRP A 228 11.64 3.90 14.46
C TRP A 228 12.42 5.08 15.05
N THR A 229 13.63 4.83 15.48
CA THR A 229 14.57 5.85 15.96
C THR A 229 15.65 6.11 14.92
N ALA A 230 16.39 7.20 15.07
CA ALA A 230 17.50 7.54 14.18
C ALA A 230 18.58 6.44 14.12
N ASN A 231 18.79 5.73 15.24
CA ASN A 231 19.78 4.65 15.36
C ASN A 231 19.15 3.25 15.35
N ASP A 232 17.95 3.11 14.81
CA ASP A 232 17.28 1.82 14.74
C ASP A 232 18.07 0.85 13.86
N ARG A 233 18.37 -0.34 14.38
CA ARG A 233 19.13 -1.36 13.63
C ARG A 233 18.47 -1.76 12.31
N ARG A 234 17.14 -1.62 12.19
CA ARG A 234 16.36 -1.97 11.00
C ARG A 234 16.61 -1.05 9.79
N TRP A 235 17.37 0.04 9.95
CA TRP A 235 17.83 0.82 8.80
C TRP A 235 18.73 0.02 7.87
N LEU A 236 19.51 -0.91 8.42
CA LEU A 236 20.34 -1.83 7.67
C LEU A 236 19.90 -3.27 7.93
N TYR A 237 19.96 -4.12 6.93
CA TYR A 237 19.71 -5.53 7.11
C TYR A 237 20.92 -6.20 7.78
N PRO A 238 20.72 -7.25 8.62
CA PRO A 238 21.84 -8.00 9.15
C PRO A 238 22.59 -8.73 8.01
N LEU A 239 23.92 -8.80 8.15
CA LEU A 239 24.70 -9.69 7.29
C LEU A 239 24.39 -11.14 7.67
N PRO A 240 24.23 -12.05 6.69
CA PRO A 240 24.02 -13.47 6.99
C PRO A 240 25.15 -14.06 7.83
N ILE A 241 24.82 -14.84 8.84
CA ILE A 241 25.80 -15.43 9.78
C ILE A 241 26.85 -16.26 9.04
N ASP A 242 26.45 -17.00 8.00
CA ASP A 242 27.36 -17.79 7.19
C ASP A 242 28.44 -16.91 6.53
N GLN A 243 28.10 -15.73 6.07
CA GLN A 243 29.08 -14.82 5.47
C GLN A 243 30.08 -14.29 6.49
N LEU A 244 29.65 -14.00 7.72
CA LEU A 244 30.50 -13.60 8.82
C LEU A 244 31.43 -14.74 9.27
N THR A 245 30.96 -15.98 9.14
CA THR A 245 31.72 -17.16 9.45
C THR A 245 32.81 -17.44 8.42
N LEU A 246 32.47 -17.28 7.14
CA LEU A 246 33.39 -17.52 6.01
C LEU A 246 34.44 -16.41 5.88
N ASN A 247 34.08 -15.17 6.14
CA ASN A 247 34.97 -14.03 6.00
C ASN A 247 35.12 -13.27 7.32
N LYS A 248 36.21 -13.52 8.02
CA LYS A 248 36.51 -12.90 9.32
C LYS A 248 36.81 -11.39 9.26
N ASN A 249 36.96 -10.84 8.06
CA ASN A 249 37.12 -9.38 7.89
C ASN A 249 35.78 -8.65 7.82
N LEU A 250 34.66 -9.36 7.78
CA LEU A 250 33.33 -8.77 7.86
C LEU A 250 32.94 -8.54 9.32
N THR A 251 32.39 -7.37 9.60
CA THR A 251 31.72 -7.04 10.86
C THR A 251 30.23 -6.89 10.60
N GLN A 252 29.43 -7.27 11.58
CA GLN A 252 27.97 -7.14 11.49
C GLN A 252 27.54 -5.67 11.47
N ASN A 253 26.41 -5.40 10.86
CA ASN A 253 25.80 -4.08 10.89
C ASN A 253 25.42 -3.69 12.34
N PRO A 254 25.52 -2.39 12.67
CA PRO A 254 25.28 -1.91 14.04
C PRO A 254 23.93 -2.37 14.61
N GLY A 255 23.95 -2.83 15.87
CA GLY A 255 22.76 -3.30 16.58
C GLY A 255 22.30 -4.73 16.22
N TRP A 256 23.09 -5.48 15.43
CA TRP A 256 22.86 -6.88 15.11
C TRP A 256 23.92 -7.82 15.70
N ASP A 257 24.85 -7.24 16.48
CA ASP A 257 25.99 -7.98 17.07
C ASP A 257 25.62 -8.85 18.28
N ASP A 258 24.41 -8.68 18.83
CA ASP A 258 24.02 -9.21 20.14
C ASP A 258 23.44 -10.65 20.07
N LYS A 259 23.82 -11.46 19.07
CA LYS A 259 23.36 -12.87 19.01
C LYS A 259 24.41 -13.81 18.46
#